data_0d10fedd9ee6557b2e3b8003d40ed108
#
_entry.id   0d10fedd9ee6557b2e3b8003d40ed108
#
_cell.length_a   1.000
_cell.length_b   1.000
_cell.length_c   1.000
_cell.angle_alpha   90.00
_cell.angle_beta   90.00
_cell.angle_gamma   90.00
#
_symmetry.space_group_name_H-M   'P 1'
#
loop_
_entity.id
_entity.type
_entity.pdbx_description
1 polymer ?
#
loop_
_entity_poly.entity_id
_entity_poly.type
_entity_poly.pdbx_seq_one_letter_code
_entity_poly.pdbx_strand_id
1 'polypeptide(L)'
;ILTGEGAVDNISNLLNILALNNTISEKVTEARLIANRRWSLKYLKNTIIDLPENNPEKAFYKVAELDKKYGLLLNKLKKIDLRVNDRMIIQLETLVLPEKDNNI
;
A
#
# COMPACT_ATOMS: atom_id res chain seq x y z
N ILE A 1 -3.38 12.98 3.93
CA ILE A 1 -4.69 13.34 3.41
C ILE A 1 -5.64 12.15 3.54
N LEU A 2 -6.82 12.42 4.05
CA LEU A 2 -7.84 11.42 4.26
C LEU A 2 -8.98 11.67 3.27
N THR A 3 -9.29 10.69 2.41
CA THR A 3 -10.33 10.85 1.42
C THR A 3 -11.26 9.64 1.37
N GLY A 4 -12.40 9.82 0.73
CA GLY A 4 -13.37 8.76 0.54
C GLY A 4 -14.58 8.93 1.43
N GLU A 5 -15.74 8.49 0.91
CA GLU A 5 -16.98 8.54 1.68
C GLU A 5 -16.85 7.63 2.90
N GLY A 6 -17.25 8.14 4.07
CA GLY A 6 -17.18 7.39 5.31
C GLY A 6 -15.79 7.36 5.95
N ALA A 7 -14.79 8.03 5.33
CA ALA A 7 -13.41 7.97 5.84
C ALA A 7 -13.29 8.52 7.25
N VAL A 8 -13.94 9.63 7.54
CA VAL A 8 -13.86 10.26 8.87
C VAL A 8 -14.47 9.33 9.93
N ASP A 9 -15.59 8.70 9.62
CA ASP A 9 -16.26 7.80 10.56
C ASP A 9 -15.47 6.51 10.83
N ASN A 10 -14.55 6.19 9.95
CA ASN A 10 -13.74 4.97 10.06
C ASN A 10 -12.27 5.25 10.40
N ILE A 11 -11.98 6.44 10.86
CA ILE A 11 -10.59 6.83 11.12
C ILE A 11 -9.95 6.00 12.22
N SER A 12 -10.72 5.54 13.20
CA SER A 12 -10.18 4.71 14.26
C SER A 12 -9.61 3.40 13.72
N ASN A 13 -10.31 2.81 12.75
CA ASN A 13 -9.82 1.58 12.10
C ASN A 13 -8.51 1.84 11.38
N LEU A 14 -8.43 2.95 10.67
CA LEU A 14 -7.19 3.31 9.97
C LEU A 14 -6.04 3.49 10.95
N LEU A 15 -6.27 4.20 12.05
CA LEU A 15 -5.23 4.44 13.03
C LEU A 15 -4.73 3.14 13.66
N ASN A 16 -5.62 2.17 13.88
CA ASN A 16 -5.22 0.87 14.39
C ASN A 16 -4.30 0.14 13.40
N ILE A 17 -4.59 0.24 12.12
CA ILE A 17 -3.75 -0.35 11.08
C ILE A 17 -2.38 0.32 11.08
N LEU A 18 -2.37 1.65 11.02
CA LEU A 18 -1.12 2.41 10.90
C LEU A 18 -0.24 2.28 12.12
N ALA A 19 -0.83 2.02 13.29
CA ALA A 19 -0.06 1.86 14.53
C ALA A 19 0.81 0.61 14.52
N LEU A 20 0.55 -0.34 13.62
CA LEU A 20 1.31 -1.58 13.57
C LEU A 20 2.74 -1.41 13.10
N ASN A 21 3.02 -0.36 12.33
CA ASN A 21 4.38 -0.11 11.88
C ASN A 21 4.56 1.39 11.58
N ASN A 22 5.21 2.08 12.51
CA ASN A 22 5.38 3.52 12.38
C ASN A 22 6.32 3.92 11.24
N THR A 23 7.31 3.10 10.97
CA THR A 23 8.27 3.40 9.90
C THR A 23 7.58 3.51 8.55
N ILE A 24 6.66 2.59 8.27
CA ILE A 24 5.89 2.64 7.03
C ILE A 24 4.86 3.76 7.10
N SER A 25 4.17 3.88 8.24
CA SER A 25 3.07 4.82 8.38
C SER A 25 3.51 6.27 8.24
N GLU A 26 4.74 6.59 8.68
CA GLU A 26 5.28 7.94 8.53
C GLU A 26 5.40 8.34 7.07
N LYS A 27 5.48 7.38 6.17
CA LYS A 27 5.65 7.64 4.74
C LYS A 27 4.36 7.50 3.95
N VAL A 28 3.26 7.20 4.64
CA VAL A 28 1.93 7.17 4.01
C VAL A 28 1.46 8.60 3.86
N THR A 29 1.22 9.01 2.62
CA THR A 29 0.87 10.41 2.32
C THR A 29 -0.63 10.59 2.13
N GLU A 30 -1.35 9.51 1.84
CA GLU A 30 -2.79 9.59 1.63
C GLU A 30 -3.42 8.26 2.04
N ALA A 31 -4.61 8.33 2.65
CA ALA A 31 -5.41 7.16 2.93
C ALA A 31 -6.80 7.41 2.35
N ARG A 32 -7.26 6.49 1.52
CA ARG A 32 -8.56 6.59 0.87
C ARG A 32 -9.42 5.40 1.27
N LEU A 33 -10.62 5.67 1.73
CA LEU A 33 -11.60 4.61 2.01
C LEU A 33 -12.39 4.34 0.73
N ILE A 34 -12.31 3.12 0.23
CA ILE A 34 -12.93 2.72 -1.03
C ILE A 34 -14.23 2.00 -0.72
N ALA A 35 -15.32 2.46 -1.35
CA ALA A 35 -16.64 1.84 -1.20
C ALA A 35 -17.06 1.73 0.26
N ASN A 36 -16.58 2.64 1.11
CA ASN A 36 -16.87 2.65 2.54
C ASN A 36 -16.49 1.35 3.25
N ARG A 37 -15.55 0.58 2.70
CA ARG A 37 -15.23 -0.75 3.22
C ARG A 37 -13.75 -1.06 3.39
N ARG A 38 -12.89 -0.59 2.51
CA ARG A 38 -11.48 -0.95 2.57
C ARG A 38 -10.60 0.25 2.34
N TRP A 39 -9.39 0.18 2.88
CA TRP A 39 -8.42 1.28 2.78
C TRP A 39 -7.42 1.05 1.67
N SER A 40 -7.16 2.10 0.92
CA SER A 40 -6.08 2.17 -0.06
C SER A 40 -5.11 3.24 0.44
N LEU A 41 -3.85 2.87 0.60
CA LEU A 41 -2.84 3.76 1.14
C LEU A 41 -1.87 4.16 0.04
N LYS A 42 -1.49 5.44 0.03
CA LYS A 42 -0.43 5.89 -0.86
C LYS A 42 0.85 6.02 -0.05
N TYR A 43 1.86 5.24 -0.42
CA TYR A 43 3.16 5.22 0.23
C TYR A 43 4.10 6.10 -0.58
N LEU A 44 4.67 7.12 0.06
CA LEU A 44 5.45 8.15 -0.61
C LEU A 44 4.61 8.78 -1.71
N LYS A 45 5.11 8.84 -2.94
CA LYS A 45 4.38 9.48 -4.04
C LYS A 45 3.76 8.51 -5.02
N ASN A 46 4.30 7.29 -5.08
CA ASN A 46 4.05 6.44 -6.24
C ASN A 46 3.44 5.08 -5.94
N THR A 47 3.63 4.57 -4.73
CA THR A 47 3.22 3.20 -4.44
C THR A 47 1.85 3.17 -3.76
N ILE A 48 0.93 2.42 -4.33
CA ILE A 48 -0.40 2.23 -3.75
C ILE A 48 -0.40 0.88 -3.03
N ILE A 49 -0.87 0.87 -1.79
CA ILE A 49 -1.05 -0.34 -1.01
C ILE A 49 -2.55 -0.52 -0.81
N ASP A 50 -3.12 -1.49 -1.51
CA ASP A 50 -4.55 -1.79 -1.42
C ASP A 50 -4.77 -2.88 -0.38
N LEU A 51 -5.39 -2.50 0.73
CA LEU A 51 -5.66 -3.42 1.82
C LEU A 51 -7.01 -4.11 1.62
N PRO A 52 -7.16 -5.33 2.14
CA PRO A 52 -8.43 -6.03 2.05
C PRO A 52 -9.45 -5.46 3.02
N GLU A 53 -10.72 -5.75 2.77
CA GLU A 53 -11.78 -5.38 3.69
C GLU A 53 -11.66 -6.17 4.99
N ASN A 54 -11.37 -7.47 4.89
CA ASN A 54 -11.24 -8.35 6.05
C ASN A 54 -9.80 -8.45 6.49
N ASN A 55 -9.56 -8.27 7.78
CA ASN A 55 -8.25 -8.36 8.40
C ASN A 55 -7.20 -7.47 7.72
N PRO A 56 -7.50 -6.18 7.53
CA PRO A 56 -6.51 -5.29 6.93
C PRO A 56 -5.24 -5.17 7.77
N GLU A 57 -5.36 -5.34 9.08
CA GLU A 57 -4.21 -5.29 9.98
C GLU A 57 -3.21 -6.39 9.65
N LYS A 58 -3.71 -7.60 9.41
CA LYS A 58 -2.85 -8.72 9.06
C LYS A 58 -2.13 -8.48 7.74
N ALA A 59 -2.84 -7.92 6.77
CA ALA A 59 -2.25 -7.61 5.47
C ALA A 59 -1.17 -6.54 5.60
N PHE A 60 -1.44 -5.49 6.36
CA PHE A 60 -0.47 -4.43 6.57
C PHE A 60 0.77 -4.95 7.30
N TYR A 61 0.57 -5.79 8.29
CA TYR A 61 1.68 -6.41 9.01
C TYR A 61 2.55 -7.25 8.08
N LYS A 62 1.91 -7.97 7.14
CA LYS A 62 2.65 -8.78 6.19
C LYS A 62 3.52 -7.91 5.28
N VAL A 63 3.00 -6.78 4.82
CA VAL A 63 3.79 -5.84 4.03
C VAL A 63 4.98 -5.34 4.85
N ALA A 64 4.74 -4.99 6.12
CA ALA A 64 5.80 -4.51 6.98
C ALA A 64 6.88 -5.56 7.20
N GLU A 65 6.46 -6.81 7.37
CA GLU A 65 7.40 -7.90 7.56
C GLU A 65 8.25 -8.16 6.34
N LEU A 66 7.64 -8.12 5.17
CA LEU A 66 8.37 -8.30 3.91
C LEU A 66 9.30 -7.13 3.64
N ASP A 67 8.89 -5.93 4.01
CA ASP A 67 9.74 -4.77 3.86
C ASP A 67 10.95 -4.88 4.77
N LYS A 68 10.75 -5.35 6.00
CA LYS A 68 11.85 -5.51 6.96
C LYS A 68 12.85 -6.56 6.47
N LYS A 69 12.35 -7.66 5.92
CA LYS A 69 13.21 -8.76 5.49
C LYS A 69 13.89 -8.52 4.15
N TYR A 70 13.16 -7.94 3.21
CA TYR A 70 13.59 -7.90 1.82
C TYR A 70 13.64 -6.50 1.23
N GLY A 71 13.28 -5.49 2.01
CA GLY A 71 13.25 -4.13 1.50
C GLY A 71 12.20 -3.94 0.42
N LEU A 72 11.03 -4.56 0.58
CA LEU A 72 9.99 -4.54 -0.44
C LEU A 72 9.66 -3.13 -0.91
N LEU A 73 9.48 -2.20 0.03
CA LEU A 73 9.08 -0.83 -0.29
C LEU A 73 10.22 0.05 -0.76
N LEU A 74 11.46 -0.47 -0.73
CA LEU A 74 12.59 0.25 -1.33
C LEU A 74 12.59 0.14 -2.84
N ASN A 75 11.85 -0.81 -3.38
CA ASN A 75 11.71 -0.95 -4.82
C ASN A 75 10.66 0.01 -5.34
N LYS A 76 10.79 0.38 -6.60
CA LYS A 76 9.80 1.24 -7.23
C LYS A 76 8.60 0.40 -7.63
N LEU A 77 7.61 0.36 -6.77
CA LEU A 77 6.40 -0.41 -7.01
C LEU A 77 5.26 0.54 -7.33
N LYS A 78 4.43 0.15 -8.27
CA LYS A 78 3.22 0.89 -8.57
C LYS A 78 2.12 0.53 -7.59
N LYS A 79 1.98 -0.76 -7.28
CA LYS A 79 0.90 -1.20 -6.42
C LYS A 79 1.25 -2.51 -5.72
N ILE A 80 0.84 -2.62 -4.47
CA ILE A 80 0.80 -3.87 -3.75
C ILE A 80 -0.67 -4.16 -3.47
N ASP A 81 -1.21 -5.18 -4.13
CA ASP A 81 -2.63 -5.49 -4.07
C ASP A 81 -2.86 -6.66 -3.12
N LEU A 82 -3.51 -6.36 -1.99
CA LEU A 82 -3.79 -7.35 -0.96
C LEU A 82 -5.30 -7.53 -0.77
N ARG A 83 -6.09 -7.10 -1.76
CA ARG A 83 -7.55 -7.13 -1.64
C ARG A 83 -8.12 -8.53 -1.52
N VAL A 84 -7.44 -9.51 -2.11
CA VAL A 84 -7.88 -10.90 -2.03
C VAL A 84 -7.07 -11.60 -0.92
N ASN A 85 -7.77 -12.24 0.02
CA ASN A 85 -7.13 -12.94 1.12
C ASN A 85 -6.18 -14.00 0.59
N ASP A 86 -5.05 -14.16 1.30
CA ASP A 86 -4.02 -15.13 0.99
C ASP A 86 -3.33 -14.90 -0.35
N ARG A 87 -3.48 -13.70 -0.91
CA ARG A 87 -2.84 -13.37 -2.18
C ARG A 87 -2.26 -11.96 -2.10
N MET A 88 -1.02 -11.82 -2.56
CA MET A 88 -0.40 -10.52 -2.72
C MET A 88 0.05 -10.42 -4.17
N ILE A 89 -0.43 -9.39 -4.85
CA ILE A 89 -0.03 -9.12 -6.23
C ILE A 89 0.77 -7.84 -6.24
N ILE A 90 2.01 -7.94 -6.72
CA ILE A 90 2.90 -6.79 -6.79
C ILE A 90 2.97 -6.34 -8.24
N GLN A 91 2.63 -5.07 -8.45
CA GLN A 91 2.69 -4.46 -9.77
C GLN A 91 3.87 -3.50 -9.78
N LEU A 92 4.82 -3.75 -10.67
CA LEU A 92 5.99 -2.91 -10.79
C LEU A 92 5.65 -1.65 -11.57
N GLU A 93 6.40 -0.58 -11.29
CA GLU A 93 6.27 0.64 -12.03
C GLU A 93 6.72 0.38 -13.47
N THR A 94 5.92 0.86 -14.43
CA THR A 94 6.27 0.68 -15.82
C THR A 94 7.48 1.53 -16.15
N LEU A 95 8.54 0.88 -16.57
CA LEU A 95 9.74 1.56 -16.99
C LEU A 95 9.70 1.71 -18.51
N VAL A 96 9.87 2.95 -18.95
CA VAL A 96 10.14 3.18 -20.36
C VAL A 96 11.63 2.93 -20.52
N LEU A 97 11.98 1.76 -20.99
CA LEU A 97 13.38 1.43 -21.20
C LEU A 97 13.90 2.24 -22.39
N PRO A 98 15.05 2.85 -22.21
CA PRO A 98 15.69 3.48 -23.36
C PRO A 98 15.98 2.41 -24.36
N GLU A 99 15.79 2.57 -25.37
CA GLU A 99 15.93 1.48 -26.11
C GLU A 99 17.15 1.07 -26.59
N LYS A 100 17.24 0.77 -25.65
CA LYS A 100 17.85 0.40 -25.51
C LYS A 100 18.28 -0.03 -26.06
N ASP A 101 18.27 -0.03 -25.91
CA ASP A 101 18.53 -0.26 -26.08
C ASP A 101 18.88 -0.67 -26.90
N ASN A 102 18.93 -0.63 -27.11
CA ASN A 102 19.10 -0.98 -27.58
C ASN A 102 19.56 -1.13 -28.36
N ASN A 103 19.70 -0.89 -28.45
CA ASN A 103 20.10 -0.93 -28.93
C ASN A 103 20.70 -1.27 -29.46
N ILE A 104 20.85 -1.15 -29.53
CA ILE A 104 21.33 -1.44 -29.73
C ILE A 104 21.57 -1.77 -30.04
#